data_00e0efca05ef8cd51c2c04844126ad84
#
_entry.id   00e0efca05ef8cd51c2c04844126ad84
#
_cell.length_a   1.000
_cell.length_b   1.000
_cell.length_c   1.000
_cell.angle_alpha   90.00
_cell.angle_beta   90.00
_cell.angle_gamma   90.00
#
_symmetry.space_group_name_H-M   'P 1'
#
loop_
_entity.id
_entity.type
_entity.pdbx_description
1 polymer ?
#
loop_
_entity_poly.entity_id
_entity_poly.type
_entity_poly.pdbx_seq_one_letter_code
_entity_poly.pdbx_strand_id
1 'polypeptide(L)'
;QAIDYAARSEKGLNFHDMRGTLERAYSFAELREDAMAMAYRLVAAGIGKDDRVALVAQTGPEFAALFCACIYAGAWPVPLPLPTTFGGKENYIEQLGVQLESCDPQILLYPSEIAELGEMAAVKQGCLGEAWEDFERREAQVVALPEASPQDICYLQYSSGSTRFPTGVAVTHEALLHNLYGHAEGVNLGANDRVVSWLPWYHDMGLVGCFLSPIANQVSCDYLR
;
A
#
# COMPACT_ATOMS: atom_id res chain seq x y z
N GLN A 1 2.06 5.11 16.65
CA GLN A 1 1.57 5.29 15.28
C GLN A 1 0.23 4.55 15.10
N ALA A 2 -0.55 4.85 14.03
CA ALA A 2 -1.89 4.26 13.84
C ALA A 2 -1.85 2.73 13.81
N ILE A 3 -0.86 2.13 13.14
CA ILE A 3 -0.73 0.67 13.05
C ILE A 3 -0.40 0.05 14.41
N ASP A 4 0.49 0.67 15.19
CA ASP A 4 0.81 0.21 16.55
C ASP A 4 -0.39 0.32 17.50
N TYR A 5 -1.25 1.33 17.27
CA TYR A 5 -2.51 1.46 17.99
C TYR A 5 -3.50 0.37 17.56
N ALA A 6 -3.68 0.14 16.26
CA ALA A 6 -4.56 -0.89 15.72
C ALA A 6 -4.18 -2.29 16.21
N ALA A 7 -2.89 -2.60 16.26
CA ALA A 7 -2.37 -3.90 16.70
C ALA A 7 -2.69 -4.27 18.15
N ARG A 8 -3.19 -3.32 18.96
CA ARG A 8 -3.65 -3.58 20.33
C ARG A 8 -5.07 -4.11 20.39
N SER A 9 -5.78 -4.12 19.27
CA SER A 9 -7.15 -4.62 19.16
C SER A 9 -7.18 -6.06 18.63
N GLU A 10 -8.31 -6.72 18.81
CA GLU A 10 -8.61 -8.02 18.19
C GLU A 10 -9.18 -7.90 16.77
N LYS A 11 -9.07 -6.71 16.18
CA LYS A 11 -9.60 -6.39 14.85
C LYS A 11 -8.58 -6.72 13.76
N GLY A 12 -9.04 -6.67 12.50
CA GLY A 12 -8.18 -6.98 11.37
C GLY A 12 -8.86 -6.82 10.03
N LEU A 13 -8.17 -7.30 9.01
CA LEU A 13 -8.57 -7.33 7.62
C LEU A 13 -8.95 -8.77 7.25
N ASN A 14 -10.11 -8.99 6.68
CA ASN A 14 -10.56 -10.28 6.22
C ASN A 14 -10.64 -10.27 4.70
N PHE A 15 -10.02 -11.23 4.06
CA PHE A 15 -10.02 -11.36 2.61
C PHE A 15 -10.91 -12.52 2.20
N HIS A 16 -11.83 -12.26 1.28
CA HIS A 16 -12.83 -13.20 0.80
C HIS A 16 -12.68 -13.36 -0.72
N ASP A 17 -12.98 -14.57 -1.20
CA ASP A 17 -13.10 -14.83 -2.62
C ASP A 17 -14.37 -14.16 -3.18
N MET A 18 -14.53 -14.18 -4.51
CA MET A 18 -15.72 -13.64 -5.22
C MET A 18 -17.05 -14.32 -4.85
N ARG A 19 -17.01 -15.42 -4.10
CA ARG A 19 -18.21 -16.14 -3.58
C ARG A 19 -18.51 -15.78 -2.13
N GLY A 20 -17.66 -14.93 -1.52
CA GLY A 20 -17.78 -14.53 -0.13
C GLY A 20 -17.19 -15.54 0.87
N THR A 21 -16.40 -16.52 0.40
CA THR A 21 -15.70 -17.45 1.29
C THR A 21 -14.48 -16.77 1.89
N LEU A 22 -14.34 -16.82 3.21
CA LEU A 22 -13.16 -16.28 3.90
C LEU A 22 -11.92 -17.10 3.52
N GLU A 23 -10.95 -16.47 2.86
CA GLU A 23 -9.66 -17.07 2.51
C GLU A 23 -8.58 -16.78 3.54
N ARG A 24 -8.57 -15.55 4.08
CA ARG A 24 -7.58 -15.12 5.06
C ARG A 24 -8.20 -14.14 6.07
N ALA A 25 -8.14 -14.49 7.35
CA ALA A 25 -8.27 -13.52 8.42
C ALA A 25 -6.87 -13.01 8.78
N TYR A 26 -6.70 -11.70 8.84
CA TYR A 26 -5.41 -11.05 9.01
C TYR A 26 -5.53 -9.97 10.08
N SER A 27 -5.14 -10.30 11.30
CA SER A 27 -5.25 -9.38 12.43
C SER A 27 -4.34 -8.16 12.24
N PHE A 28 -4.67 -7.03 12.87
CA PHE A 28 -3.78 -5.86 12.86
C PHE A 28 -2.45 -6.14 13.60
N ALA A 29 -2.42 -7.12 14.52
CA ALA A 29 -1.19 -7.56 15.14
C ALA A 29 -0.28 -8.27 14.13
N GLU A 30 -0.81 -9.22 13.35
CA GLU A 30 -0.07 -9.88 12.25
C GLU A 30 0.39 -8.85 11.21
N LEU A 31 -0.50 -7.94 10.77
CA LEU A 31 -0.14 -6.87 9.84
C LEU A 31 1.06 -6.05 10.34
N ARG A 32 1.06 -5.70 11.63
CA ARG A 32 2.17 -4.96 12.23
C ARG A 32 3.47 -5.77 12.22
N GLU A 33 3.43 -7.04 12.58
CA GLU A 33 4.60 -7.92 12.60
C GLU A 33 5.19 -8.07 11.19
N ASP A 34 4.35 -8.37 10.20
CA ASP A 34 4.76 -8.52 8.81
C ASP A 34 5.30 -7.19 8.24
N ALA A 35 4.63 -6.07 8.54
CA ALA A 35 5.09 -4.74 8.11
C ALA A 35 6.46 -4.38 8.70
N MET A 36 6.71 -4.70 9.97
CA MET A 36 8.02 -4.51 10.60
C MET A 36 9.09 -5.37 9.94
N ALA A 37 8.80 -6.65 9.68
CA ALA A 37 9.72 -7.55 9.01
C ALA A 37 10.07 -7.07 7.59
N MET A 38 9.08 -6.57 6.84
CA MET A 38 9.29 -5.97 5.52
C MET A 38 10.04 -4.65 5.59
N ALA A 39 9.80 -3.81 6.61
CA ALA A 39 10.53 -2.56 6.80
C ALA A 39 12.04 -2.81 7.00
N TYR A 40 12.40 -3.83 7.76
CA TYR A 40 13.80 -4.22 7.92
C TYR A 40 14.44 -4.67 6.60
N ARG A 41 13.68 -5.35 5.72
CA ARG A 41 14.16 -5.73 4.38
C ARG A 41 14.34 -4.52 3.47
N LEU A 42 13.42 -3.55 3.53
CA LEU A 42 13.54 -2.29 2.79
C LEU A 42 14.82 -1.55 3.20
N VAL A 43 15.05 -1.41 4.50
CA VAL A 43 16.27 -0.75 5.01
C VAL A 43 17.53 -1.53 4.63
N ALA A 44 17.51 -2.87 4.71
CA ALA A 44 18.63 -3.71 4.29
C ALA A 44 18.92 -3.60 2.78
N ALA A 45 17.89 -3.31 1.96
CA ALA A 45 18.02 -3.02 0.54
C ALA A 45 18.49 -1.57 0.25
N GLY A 46 18.76 -0.76 1.27
CA GLY A 46 19.19 0.62 1.14
C GLY A 46 18.04 1.62 0.95
N ILE A 47 16.80 1.20 1.18
CA ILE A 47 15.60 2.05 1.04
C ILE A 47 15.25 2.62 2.41
N GLY A 48 15.10 3.93 2.49
CA GLY A 48 14.84 4.63 3.74
C GLY A 48 14.06 5.92 3.57
N LYS A 49 14.33 6.88 4.47
CA LYS A 49 13.57 8.13 4.53
C LYS A 49 13.57 8.86 3.18
N ASP A 50 12.38 9.27 2.76
CA ASP A 50 12.09 10.03 1.54
C ASP A 50 12.32 9.27 0.21
N ASP A 51 12.68 7.99 0.26
CA ASP A 51 12.70 7.11 -0.91
C ASP A 51 11.28 6.73 -1.33
N ARG A 52 11.07 6.50 -2.63
CA ARG A 52 9.78 6.05 -3.17
C ARG A 52 9.84 4.56 -3.48
N VAL A 53 8.80 3.86 -3.02
CA VAL A 53 8.59 2.44 -3.31
C VAL A 53 7.29 2.30 -4.09
N ALA A 54 7.40 2.00 -5.37
CA ALA A 54 6.23 1.74 -6.20
C ALA A 54 5.66 0.36 -5.89
N LEU A 55 4.36 0.29 -5.61
CA LEU A 55 3.66 -0.92 -5.21
C LEU A 55 2.48 -1.18 -6.14
N VAL A 56 2.49 -2.27 -6.89
CA VAL A 56 1.28 -2.66 -7.63
C VAL A 56 0.20 -3.10 -6.63
N ALA A 57 -0.90 -2.36 -6.59
CA ALA A 57 -1.88 -2.44 -5.50
C ALA A 57 -2.90 -3.57 -5.70
N GLN A 58 -2.44 -4.81 -5.64
CA GLN A 58 -3.33 -5.96 -5.50
C GLN A 58 -3.88 -5.99 -4.06
N THR A 59 -5.21 -6.01 -3.93
CA THR A 59 -5.85 -6.08 -2.61
C THR A 59 -5.51 -7.40 -1.92
N GLY A 60 -4.71 -7.34 -0.85
CA GLY A 60 -4.22 -8.53 -0.15
C GLY A 60 -3.30 -8.20 1.02
N PRO A 61 -2.99 -9.23 1.85
CA PRO A 61 -2.11 -9.08 3.00
C PRO A 61 -0.72 -8.56 2.62
N GLU A 62 -0.18 -9.00 1.49
CA GLU A 62 1.17 -8.66 1.00
C GLU A 62 1.27 -7.15 0.72
N PHE A 63 0.31 -6.60 -0.04
CA PHE A 63 0.27 -5.15 -0.27
C PHE A 63 0.10 -4.38 1.04
N ALA A 64 -0.80 -4.84 1.93
CA ALA A 64 -1.03 -4.19 3.21
C ALA A 64 0.24 -4.12 4.06
N ALA A 65 0.98 -5.23 4.15
CA ALA A 65 2.24 -5.30 4.87
C ALA A 65 3.31 -4.39 4.24
N LEU A 66 3.49 -4.43 2.91
CA LEU A 66 4.47 -3.61 2.19
C LEU A 66 4.16 -2.11 2.28
N PHE A 67 2.89 -1.72 2.14
CA PHE A 67 2.48 -0.32 2.29
C PHE A 67 2.83 0.21 3.69
N CYS A 68 2.50 -0.55 4.72
CA CYS A 68 2.82 -0.21 6.10
C CYS A 68 4.34 -0.26 6.37
N ALA A 69 5.06 -1.19 5.75
CA ALA A 69 6.51 -1.30 5.85
C ALA A 69 7.24 -0.07 5.33
N CYS A 70 6.80 0.47 4.20
CA CYS A 70 7.35 1.73 3.68
C CYS A 70 7.21 2.86 4.69
N ILE A 71 6.03 2.98 5.32
CA ILE A 71 5.78 3.99 6.36
C ILE A 71 6.72 3.79 7.56
N TYR A 72 6.98 2.56 8.00
CA TYR A 72 7.93 2.27 9.08
C TYR A 72 9.38 2.59 8.68
N ALA A 73 9.74 2.33 7.43
CA ALA A 73 11.07 2.66 6.90
C ALA A 73 11.26 4.17 6.60
N GLY A 74 10.20 4.98 6.70
CA GLY A 74 10.19 6.40 6.32
C GLY A 74 10.16 6.62 4.81
N ALA A 75 9.97 5.58 4.03
CA ALA A 75 9.81 5.63 2.59
C ALA A 75 8.35 5.94 2.21
N TRP A 76 8.14 6.46 0.98
CA TRP A 76 6.82 6.79 0.47
C TRP A 76 6.30 5.64 -0.39
N PRO A 77 5.32 4.85 0.07
CA PRO A 77 4.64 3.92 -0.80
C PRO A 77 3.86 4.66 -1.89
N VAL A 78 3.96 4.15 -3.11
CA VAL A 78 3.26 4.69 -4.28
C VAL A 78 2.37 3.59 -4.86
N PRO A 79 1.08 3.54 -4.48
CA PRO A 79 0.13 2.55 -5.01
C PRO A 79 -0.10 2.75 -6.50
N LEU A 80 0.14 1.71 -7.30
CA LEU A 80 -0.02 1.71 -8.75
C LEU A 80 -1.10 0.70 -9.18
N PRO A 81 -1.82 0.95 -10.27
CA PRO A 81 -2.91 0.09 -10.71
C PRO A 81 -2.43 -1.28 -11.19
N LEU A 82 -3.31 -2.28 -11.06
CA LEU A 82 -3.18 -3.58 -11.71
C LEU A 82 -3.50 -3.49 -13.22
N PRO A 83 -2.99 -4.44 -14.04
CA PRO A 83 -3.42 -4.55 -15.43
C PRO A 83 -4.94 -4.77 -15.52
N THR A 84 -5.58 -4.02 -16.41
CA THR A 84 -7.01 -4.22 -16.68
C THR A 84 -7.22 -5.22 -17.81
N THR A 85 -8.30 -6.00 -17.72
CA THR A 85 -8.65 -7.05 -18.70
C THR A 85 -8.79 -6.52 -20.14
N PHE A 86 -9.11 -5.23 -20.31
CA PHE A 86 -9.40 -4.63 -21.62
C PHE A 86 -8.28 -3.73 -22.16
N GLY A 87 -7.22 -3.47 -21.37
CA GLY A 87 -6.20 -2.45 -21.74
C GLY A 87 -5.06 -2.94 -22.65
N GLY A 88 -4.85 -4.25 -22.77
CA GLY A 88 -3.68 -4.83 -23.43
C GLY A 88 -2.38 -4.65 -22.63
N LYS A 89 -1.41 -5.54 -22.86
CA LYS A 89 -0.13 -5.56 -22.13
C LYS A 89 0.70 -4.29 -22.38
N GLU A 90 0.79 -3.86 -23.63
CA GLU A 90 1.58 -2.70 -24.05
C GLU A 90 1.06 -1.40 -23.43
N ASN A 91 -0.24 -1.20 -23.42
CA ASN A 91 -0.86 -0.03 -22.80
C ASN A 91 -0.63 0.00 -21.27
N TYR A 92 -0.69 -1.14 -20.61
CA TYR A 92 -0.41 -1.23 -19.19
C TYR A 92 1.05 -0.85 -18.88
N ILE A 93 2.01 -1.42 -19.64
CA ILE A 93 3.44 -1.10 -19.48
C ILE A 93 3.70 0.39 -19.75
N GLU A 94 3.02 0.99 -20.73
CA GLU A 94 3.16 2.41 -21.03
C GLU A 94 2.61 3.29 -19.91
N GLN A 95 1.41 2.99 -19.41
CA GLN A 95 0.79 3.72 -18.30
C GLN A 95 1.61 3.58 -17.01
N LEU A 96 2.04 2.37 -16.69
CA LEU A 96 2.89 2.12 -15.54
C LEU A 96 4.22 2.87 -15.67
N GLY A 97 4.81 2.85 -16.87
CA GLY A 97 6.03 3.57 -17.19
C GLY A 97 5.94 5.09 -16.95
N VAL A 98 4.84 5.72 -17.34
CA VAL A 98 4.61 7.16 -17.07
C VAL A 98 4.56 7.47 -15.58
N GLN A 99 3.92 6.59 -14.80
CA GLN A 99 3.84 6.77 -13.34
C GLN A 99 5.20 6.54 -12.68
N LEU A 100 5.95 5.52 -13.11
CA LEU A 100 7.30 5.24 -12.62
C LEU A 100 8.26 6.39 -12.95
N GLU A 101 8.23 6.93 -14.18
CA GLU A 101 9.01 8.11 -14.55
C GLU A 101 8.69 9.32 -13.67
N SER A 102 7.41 9.51 -13.35
CA SER A 102 6.95 10.63 -12.52
C SER A 102 7.34 10.51 -11.04
N CYS A 103 7.30 9.32 -10.46
CA CYS A 103 7.65 9.14 -9.03
C CYS A 103 9.11 8.74 -8.81
N ASP A 104 9.85 8.35 -9.85
CA ASP A 104 11.27 7.98 -9.77
C ASP A 104 11.55 7.06 -8.54
N PRO A 105 11.00 5.83 -8.50
CA PRO A 105 11.08 4.98 -7.33
C PRO A 105 12.41 4.24 -7.26
N GLN A 106 12.86 3.92 -6.05
CA GLN A 106 14.03 3.06 -5.84
C GLN A 106 13.76 1.62 -6.27
N ILE A 107 12.53 1.16 -6.10
CA ILE A 107 12.10 -0.19 -6.47
C ILE A 107 10.62 -0.19 -6.85
N LEU A 108 10.25 -1.05 -7.79
CA LEU A 108 8.89 -1.46 -8.10
C LEU A 108 8.65 -2.87 -7.55
N LEU A 109 7.70 -3.02 -6.62
CA LEU A 109 7.27 -4.32 -6.10
C LEU A 109 5.89 -4.68 -6.66
N TYR A 110 5.76 -5.92 -7.11
CA TYR A 110 4.56 -6.43 -7.78
C TYR A 110 4.27 -7.88 -7.40
N PRO A 111 3.02 -8.36 -7.56
CA PRO A 111 2.70 -9.77 -7.37
C PRO A 111 3.31 -10.64 -8.47
N SER A 112 3.73 -11.86 -8.15
CA SER A 112 4.37 -12.79 -9.12
C SER A 112 3.51 -13.08 -10.33
N GLU A 113 2.18 -13.02 -10.22
CA GLU A 113 1.26 -13.24 -11.35
C GLU A 113 1.44 -12.26 -12.51
N ILE A 114 2.02 -11.08 -12.23
CA ILE A 114 2.33 -10.08 -13.27
C ILE A 114 3.82 -9.81 -13.42
N ALA A 115 4.68 -10.73 -13.00
CA ALA A 115 6.14 -10.51 -12.96
C ALA A 115 6.70 -10.10 -14.33
N GLU A 116 6.26 -10.74 -15.43
CA GLU A 116 6.67 -10.37 -16.79
C GLU A 116 6.42 -8.89 -17.10
N LEU A 117 5.23 -8.38 -16.73
CA LEU A 117 4.84 -6.99 -17.00
C LEU A 117 5.55 -6.01 -16.07
N GLY A 118 5.70 -6.38 -14.78
CA GLY A 118 6.39 -5.57 -13.79
C GLY A 118 7.87 -5.42 -14.13
N GLU A 119 8.55 -6.50 -14.49
CA GLU A 119 9.95 -6.48 -14.89
C GLU A 119 10.16 -5.64 -16.17
N MET A 120 9.32 -5.82 -17.19
CA MET A 120 9.40 -5.03 -18.42
C MET A 120 9.23 -3.53 -18.15
N ALA A 121 8.29 -3.16 -17.27
CA ALA A 121 8.07 -1.77 -16.92
C ALA A 121 9.27 -1.18 -16.13
N ALA A 122 9.79 -1.92 -15.15
CA ALA A 122 10.95 -1.53 -14.36
C ALA A 122 12.21 -1.33 -15.22
N VAL A 123 12.52 -2.30 -16.09
CA VAL A 123 13.66 -2.22 -17.02
C VAL A 123 13.53 -1.02 -17.95
N LYS A 124 12.34 -0.78 -18.50
CA LYS A 124 12.08 0.36 -19.40
C LYS A 124 12.35 1.70 -18.72
N GLN A 125 12.09 1.80 -17.42
CA GLN A 125 12.28 3.03 -16.64
C GLN A 125 13.62 3.09 -15.90
N GLY A 126 14.41 2.02 -15.94
CA GLY A 126 15.72 1.95 -15.29
C GLY A 126 15.65 1.86 -13.77
N CYS A 127 14.53 1.44 -13.19
CA CYS A 127 14.41 1.14 -11.77
C CYS A 127 14.51 -0.37 -11.49
N LEU A 128 14.75 -0.74 -10.24
CA LEU A 128 14.70 -2.13 -9.82
C LEU A 128 13.25 -2.62 -9.82
N GLY A 129 13.01 -3.84 -10.29
CA GLY A 129 11.71 -4.50 -10.23
C GLY A 129 11.83 -5.87 -9.58
N GLU A 130 10.92 -6.23 -8.68
CA GLU A 130 10.95 -7.51 -8.01
C GLU A 130 9.54 -7.97 -7.60
N ALA A 131 9.30 -9.28 -7.70
CA ALA A 131 8.11 -9.85 -7.12
C ALA A 131 8.18 -9.77 -5.59
N TRP A 132 7.08 -9.39 -4.95
CA TRP A 132 7.10 -9.21 -3.49
C TRP A 132 7.31 -10.51 -2.73
N GLU A 133 6.93 -11.66 -3.31
CA GLU A 133 7.22 -12.98 -2.73
C GLU A 133 8.73 -13.31 -2.70
N ASP A 134 9.49 -12.79 -3.66
CA ASP A 134 10.96 -12.91 -3.68
C ASP A 134 11.58 -11.89 -2.72
N PHE A 135 11.05 -10.67 -2.69
CA PHE A 135 11.47 -9.65 -1.74
C PHE A 135 11.26 -10.10 -0.28
N GLU A 136 10.17 -10.80 0.01
CA GLU A 136 9.89 -11.38 1.32
C GLU A 136 10.92 -12.41 1.78
N ARG A 137 11.56 -13.12 0.86
CA ARG A 137 12.60 -14.11 1.16
C ARG A 137 13.97 -13.50 1.45
N ARG A 138 14.15 -12.18 1.20
CA ARG A 138 15.41 -11.50 1.49
C ARG A 138 15.70 -11.53 2.98
N GLU A 139 16.99 -11.74 3.31
CA GLU A 139 17.43 -11.59 4.67
C GLU A 139 17.35 -10.14 5.12
N ALA A 140 17.00 -9.94 6.38
CA ALA A 140 16.94 -8.62 6.99
C ALA A 140 17.49 -8.66 8.41
N GLN A 141 18.14 -7.58 8.80
CA GLN A 141 18.60 -7.38 10.18
C GLN A 141 17.68 -6.38 10.87
N VAL A 142 17.37 -6.65 12.12
CA VAL A 142 16.63 -5.70 12.96
C VAL A 142 17.51 -4.48 13.20
N VAL A 143 17.02 -3.33 12.76
CA VAL A 143 17.70 -2.03 12.90
C VAL A 143 16.72 -1.01 13.51
N ALA A 144 17.26 0.10 14.00
CA ALA A 144 16.42 1.22 14.40
C ALA A 144 15.75 1.81 13.16
N LEU A 145 14.43 1.87 13.17
CA LEU A 145 13.64 2.52 12.12
C LEU A 145 13.48 4.02 12.43
N PRO A 146 13.37 4.88 11.42
CA PRO A 146 13.24 6.31 11.61
C PRO A 146 11.92 6.65 12.31
N GLU A 147 11.93 7.71 13.10
CA GLU A 147 10.72 8.32 13.64
C GLU A 147 10.10 9.23 12.58
N ALA A 148 8.81 9.08 12.36
CA ALA A 148 8.07 9.95 11.44
C ALA A 148 7.63 11.24 12.14
N SER A 149 7.82 12.38 11.46
CA SER A 149 7.24 13.66 11.82
C SER A 149 5.85 13.82 11.18
N PRO A 150 4.93 14.60 11.79
CA PRO A 150 3.64 14.92 11.18
C PRO A 150 3.74 15.53 9.77
N GLN A 151 4.80 16.28 9.50
CA GLN A 151 5.05 16.97 8.23
C GLN A 151 5.76 16.09 7.20
N ASP A 152 6.32 14.94 7.60
CA ASP A 152 6.91 14.00 6.64
C ASP A 152 5.83 13.46 5.70
N ILE A 153 6.22 13.18 4.45
CA ILE A 153 5.31 12.56 3.49
C ILE A 153 5.06 11.12 3.90
N CYS A 154 3.79 10.75 3.99
CA CYS A 154 3.33 9.41 4.34
C CYS A 154 3.26 8.50 3.11
N TYR A 155 2.74 9.02 2.00
CA TYR A 155 2.61 8.28 0.74
C TYR A 155 2.39 9.24 -0.42
N LEU A 156 2.59 8.72 -1.64
CA LEU A 156 2.27 9.42 -2.88
C LEU A 156 1.16 8.67 -3.60
N GLN A 157 0.10 9.37 -3.97
CA GLN A 157 -1.03 8.79 -4.69
C GLN A 157 -1.31 9.51 -6.00
N TYR A 158 -1.50 8.75 -7.06
CA TYR A 158 -1.92 9.29 -8.33
C TYR A 158 -3.43 9.52 -8.35
N SER A 159 -3.82 10.74 -8.72
CA SER A 159 -5.23 11.07 -8.93
C SER A 159 -5.73 10.45 -10.23
N SER A 160 -6.99 10.01 -10.23
CA SER A 160 -7.71 9.56 -11.44
C SER A 160 -8.09 10.71 -12.40
N GLY A 161 -7.43 11.87 -12.26
CA GLY A 161 -7.80 13.13 -12.89
C GLY A 161 -8.06 13.05 -14.39
N SER A 162 -8.90 13.98 -14.88
CA SER A 162 -9.27 14.16 -16.29
C SER A 162 -8.12 14.62 -17.20
N THR A 163 -6.92 14.74 -16.67
CA THR A 163 -5.73 15.15 -17.42
C THR A 163 -5.03 13.96 -18.04
N ARG A 164 -4.44 14.17 -19.22
CA ARG A 164 -3.69 13.17 -19.99
C ARG A 164 -2.53 12.53 -19.20
N PHE A 165 -2.07 13.21 -18.16
CA PHE A 165 -1.00 12.75 -17.26
C PHE A 165 -1.53 12.65 -15.85
N PRO A 166 -1.37 11.48 -15.16
CA PRO A 166 -1.76 11.36 -13.77
C PRO A 166 -0.94 12.32 -12.92
N THR A 167 -1.62 13.04 -12.02
CA THR A 167 -0.96 13.93 -11.06
C THR A 167 -0.70 13.18 -9.77
N GLY A 168 0.57 13.09 -9.36
CA GLY A 168 0.97 12.54 -8.07
C GLY A 168 0.72 13.56 -6.95
N VAL A 169 0.00 13.13 -5.92
CA VAL A 169 -0.29 13.92 -4.72
C VAL A 169 0.52 13.34 -3.57
N ALA A 170 1.46 14.13 -3.04
CA ALA A 170 2.22 13.78 -1.85
C ALA A 170 1.40 14.15 -0.59
N VAL A 171 1.08 13.15 0.22
CA VAL A 171 0.22 13.29 1.40
C VAL A 171 1.07 13.16 2.67
N THR A 172 1.04 14.17 3.55
CA THR A 172 1.74 14.13 4.83
C THR A 172 1.02 13.24 5.85
N HIS A 173 1.73 12.78 6.89
CA HIS A 173 1.12 12.04 8.00
C HIS A 173 0.01 12.85 8.68
N GLU A 174 0.22 14.14 8.88
CA GLU A 174 -0.77 15.04 9.49
C GLU A 174 -2.03 15.15 8.64
N ALA A 175 -1.88 15.42 7.33
CA ALA A 175 -3.01 15.54 6.41
C ALA A 175 -3.82 14.23 6.34
N LEU A 176 -3.12 13.09 6.28
CA LEU A 176 -3.76 11.78 6.29
C LEU A 176 -4.57 11.57 7.58
N LEU A 177 -3.97 11.76 8.75
CA LEU A 177 -4.65 11.53 10.03
C LEU A 177 -5.88 12.42 10.19
N HIS A 178 -5.79 13.70 9.81
CA HIS A 178 -6.96 14.60 9.82
C HIS A 178 -8.08 14.11 8.90
N ASN A 179 -7.72 13.60 7.70
CA ASN A 179 -8.70 13.04 6.79
C ASN A 179 -9.34 11.76 7.35
N LEU A 180 -8.54 10.84 7.92
CA LEU A 180 -9.04 9.58 8.48
C LEU A 180 -10.02 9.81 9.65
N TYR A 181 -9.73 10.75 10.54
CA TYR A 181 -10.63 11.08 11.64
C TYR A 181 -11.89 11.82 11.15
N GLY A 182 -11.73 12.78 10.24
CA GLY A 182 -12.89 13.47 9.64
C GLY A 182 -13.79 12.54 8.85
N HIS A 183 -13.23 11.57 8.14
CA HIS A 183 -13.98 10.53 7.46
C HIS A 183 -14.76 9.66 8.46
N ALA A 184 -14.10 9.15 9.51
CA ALA A 184 -14.75 8.32 10.52
C ALA A 184 -15.89 9.07 11.22
N GLU A 185 -15.69 10.35 11.57
CA GLU A 185 -16.72 11.20 12.14
C GLU A 185 -17.89 11.42 11.14
N GLY A 186 -17.58 11.74 9.89
CA GLY A 186 -18.58 12.02 8.86
C GLY A 186 -19.50 10.83 8.53
N VAL A 187 -18.96 9.58 8.61
CA VAL A 187 -19.77 8.36 8.41
C VAL A 187 -20.22 7.73 9.74
N ASN A 188 -19.92 8.37 10.88
CA ASN A 188 -20.20 7.87 12.22
C ASN A 188 -19.64 6.46 12.48
N LEU A 189 -18.39 6.22 12.06
CA LEU A 189 -17.71 4.93 12.18
C LEU A 189 -17.33 4.66 13.63
N GLY A 190 -17.88 3.62 14.22
CA GLY A 190 -17.66 3.22 15.62
C GLY A 190 -16.95 1.89 15.75
N ALA A 191 -16.40 1.60 16.93
CA ALA A 191 -15.62 0.39 17.23
C ALA A 191 -16.37 -0.94 17.01
N ASN A 192 -17.71 -0.92 16.97
CA ASN A 192 -18.54 -2.09 16.74
C ASN A 192 -18.94 -2.26 15.26
N ASP A 193 -18.59 -1.30 14.42
CA ASP A 193 -18.88 -1.36 13.02
C ASP A 193 -17.90 -2.29 12.28
N ARG A 194 -18.26 -2.57 11.04
CA ARG A 194 -17.48 -3.36 10.11
C ARG A 194 -17.56 -2.72 8.73
N VAL A 195 -16.43 -2.50 8.13
CA VAL A 195 -16.35 -2.01 6.75
C VAL A 195 -16.35 -3.21 5.80
N VAL A 196 -17.07 -3.11 4.69
CA VAL A 196 -17.02 -4.10 3.59
C VAL A 196 -16.67 -3.36 2.31
N SER A 197 -15.67 -3.85 1.57
CA SER A 197 -15.20 -3.16 0.38
C SER A 197 -14.72 -4.12 -0.71
N TRP A 198 -14.88 -3.71 -1.96
CA TRP A 198 -14.27 -4.32 -3.15
C TRP A 198 -13.48 -3.28 -3.94
N LEU A 199 -13.29 -2.08 -3.37
CA LEU A 199 -12.62 -0.97 -4.02
C LEU A 199 -11.11 -1.23 -4.11
N PRO A 200 -10.49 -0.91 -5.25
CA PRO A 200 -9.05 -1.12 -5.42
C PRO A 200 -8.24 -0.13 -4.57
N TRP A 201 -7.12 -0.61 -4.03
CA TRP A 201 -6.27 0.17 -3.13
C TRP A 201 -5.31 1.13 -3.83
N TYR A 202 -5.26 1.16 -5.16
CA TYR A 202 -4.61 2.26 -5.89
C TYR A 202 -5.51 3.50 -6.02
N HIS A 203 -6.78 3.41 -5.65
CA HIS A 203 -7.74 4.51 -5.65
C HIS A 203 -7.94 5.05 -4.24
N ASP A 204 -8.08 6.37 -4.10
CA ASP A 204 -8.22 7.08 -2.82
C ASP A 204 -9.34 6.53 -1.91
N MET A 205 -10.52 6.27 -2.46
CA MET A 205 -11.65 5.70 -1.70
C MET A 205 -11.30 4.32 -1.14
N GLY A 206 -10.66 3.45 -1.93
CA GLY A 206 -10.22 2.12 -1.48
C GLY A 206 -9.08 2.20 -0.47
N LEU A 207 -8.05 3.00 -0.77
CA LEU A 207 -6.87 3.14 0.09
C LEU A 207 -7.19 3.87 1.39
N VAL A 208 -7.76 5.07 1.30
CA VAL A 208 -7.96 5.93 2.48
C VAL A 208 -9.22 5.54 3.23
N GLY A 209 -10.35 5.42 2.53
CA GLY A 209 -11.64 5.15 3.15
C GLY A 209 -11.81 3.72 3.66
N CYS A 210 -11.32 2.73 2.89
CA CYS A 210 -11.59 1.33 3.19
C CYS A 210 -10.39 0.56 3.77
N PHE A 211 -9.14 1.04 3.62
CA PHE A 211 -7.97 0.38 4.18
C PHE A 211 -7.38 1.15 5.37
N LEU A 212 -6.99 2.41 5.17
CA LEU A 212 -6.32 3.18 6.22
C LEU A 212 -7.27 3.66 7.34
N SER A 213 -8.53 3.99 6.99
CA SER A 213 -9.51 4.45 7.98
C SER A 213 -9.90 3.34 8.98
N PRO A 214 -10.18 2.09 8.57
CA PRO A 214 -10.38 0.98 9.50
C PRO A 214 -9.20 0.74 10.43
N ILE A 215 -7.95 0.81 9.95
CA ILE A 215 -6.74 0.67 10.76
C ILE A 215 -6.69 1.77 11.82
N ALA A 216 -6.84 3.04 11.42
CA ALA A 216 -6.74 4.18 12.34
C ALA A 216 -7.81 4.16 13.43
N ASN A 217 -8.98 3.57 13.15
CA ASN A 217 -10.13 3.55 14.05
C ASN A 217 -10.37 2.17 14.71
N GLN A 218 -9.47 1.21 14.56
CA GLN A 218 -9.59 -0.17 15.10
C GLN A 218 -10.91 -0.84 14.68
N VAL A 219 -11.30 -0.73 13.43
CA VAL A 219 -12.50 -1.33 12.86
C VAL A 219 -12.10 -2.47 11.92
N SER A 220 -12.80 -3.62 11.99
CA SER A 220 -12.55 -4.71 11.05
C SER A 220 -13.05 -4.36 9.66
N CYS A 221 -12.32 -4.82 8.63
CA CYS A 221 -12.72 -4.66 7.26
C CYS A 221 -12.73 -6.00 6.52
N ASP A 222 -13.76 -6.24 5.71
CA ASP A 222 -13.91 -7.39 4.84
C ASP A 222 -13.75 -6.96 3.38
N TYR A 223 -12.82 -7.60 2.65
CA TYR A 223 -12.56 -7.33 1.24
C TYR A 223 -12.99 -8.49 0.38
N LEU A 224 -13.72 -8.17 -0.70
CA LEU A 224 -13.99 -9.08 -1.80
C LEU A 224 -12.92 -8.86 -2.89
N ARG A 225 -12.25 -9.94 -3.31
CA ARG A 225 -11.14 -9.87 -4.28
C ARG A 225 -11.25 -10.95 -5.34
#